data_8863e6ce58f7b3d43c4c597af9f7a9d8
#
_entry.id   8863e6ce58f7b3d43c4c597af9f7a9d8
#
_cell.length_a   1.000
_cell.length_b   1.000
_cell.length_c   1.000
_cell.angle_alpha   90.00
_cell.angle_beta   90.00
_cell.angle_gamma   90.00
#
_symmetry.space_group_name_H-M   'P 1'
#
loop_
_entity.id
_entity.type
_entity.pdbx_description
1 polymer ?
#
loop_
_entity_poly.entity_id
_entity_poly.type
_entity_poly.pdbx_seq_one_letter_code
_entity_poly.pdbx_strand_id
1 'polypeptide(L)'
;MQTHTTPMYKVLVACEYSGTVRDAFASKGHEAWSCDILPSETPGNHIQDDVLKHLDKGWDLMIAHPPCTYLSNAGARFLYPKGKLNEDRYKLGLKAKKFFIALYNAPINKICVENPISSKIFALPKYSQIIQPYEYGHPIQKRTCLWLKNLSELKPTDIIFKRQST
;
A
#
# COMPACT_ATOMS: atom_id res chain seq x y z
N MET A 1 -33.43 14.59 15.31
CA MET A 1 -32.05 14.03 15.35
C MET A 1 -31.59 13.78 13.92
N GLN A 2 -30.66 14.56 13.43
CA GLN A 2 -30.04 14.25 12.15
C GLN A 2 -29.07 13.10 12.42
N THR A 3 -29.41 11.91 11.95
CA THR A 3 -28.48 10.79 11.89
C THR A 3 -27.41 11.13 10.85
N HIS A 4 -26.23 11.52 11.29
CA HIS A 4 -25.06 11.63 10.41
C HIS A 4 -24.68 10.21 9.97
N THR A 5 -25.27 9.74 8.86
CA THR A 5 -24.82 8.52 8.20
C THR A 5 -23.47 8.80 7.57
N THR A 6 -22.41 8.13 8.05
CA THR A 6 -21.10 8.13 7.40
C THR A 6 -21.28 7.67 5.94
N PRO A 7 -20.81 8.42 4.93
CA PRO A 7 -20.99 8.01 3.55
C PRO A 7 -20.32 6.65 3.30
N MET A 8 -21.04 5.74 2.64
CA MET A 8 -20.50 4.47 2.22
C MET A 8 -19.62 4.66 0.99
N TYR A 9 -18.36 4.23 1.10
CA TYR A 9 -17.42 4.22 -0.01
C TYR A 9 -17.37 2.85 -0.68
N LYS A 10 -17.14 2.85 -1.98
CA LYS A 10 -16.70 1.68 -2.73
C LYS A 10 -15.18 1.63 -2.71
N VAL A 11 -14.62 0.66 -2.01
CA VAL A 11 -13.19 0.57 -1.68
C VAL A 11 -12.55 -0.60 -2.41
N LEU A 12 -11.43 -0.32 -3.08
CA LEU A 12 -10.54 -1.34 -3.65
C LEU A 12 -9.30 -1.47 -2.78
N VAL A 13 -9.01 -2.67 -2.31
CA VAL A 13 -7.73 -3.02 -1.69
C VAL A 13 -6.90 -3.79 -2.70
N ALA A 14 -5.97 -3.08 -3.33
CA ALA A 14 -5.13 -3.60 -4.40
C ALA A 14 -3.93 -4.36 -3.86
N CYS A 15 -3.63 -5.50 -4.46
CA CYS A 15 -2.53 -6.37 -4.07
C CYS A 15 -2.68 -6.91 -2.64
N GLU A 16 -3.88 -7.31 -2.28
CA GLU A 16 -4.20 -7.96 -1.02
C GLU A 16 -4.95 -9.27 -1.27
N TYR A 17 -4.42 -10.37 -0.72
CA TYR A 17 -5.09 -11.66 -0.70
C TYR A 17 -5.48 -12.11 0.71
N SER A 18 -4.93 -11.50 1.76
CA SER A 18 -5.27 -11.83 3.16
C SER A 18 -6.71 -11.47 3.54
N GLY A 19 -7.27 -10.42 2.94
CA GLY A 19 -8.57 -9.88 3.28
C GLY A 19 -8.60 -8.99 4.53
N THR A 20 -7.48 -8.76 5.18
CA THR A 20 -7.40 -8.02 6.45
C THR A 20 -7.89 -6.57 6.30
N VAL A 21 -7.37 -5.84 5.33
CA VAL A 21 -7.75 -4.43 5.11
C VAL A 21 -9.16 -4.35 4.51
N ARG A 22 -9.48 -5.22 3.55
CA ARG A 22 -10.83 -5.33 2.99
C ARG A 22 -11.88 -5.49 4.09
N ASP A 23 -11.68 -6.46 4.98
CA ASP A 23 -12.65 -6.79 6.02
C ASP A 23 -12.75 -5.67 7.07
N ALA A 24 -11.65 -4.94 7.34
CA ALA A 24 -11.67 -3.77 8.20
C ALA A 24 -12.58 -2.66 7.63
N PHE A 25 -12.53 -2.38 6.33
CA PHE A 25 -13.43 -1.44 5.68
C PHE A 25 -14.88 -1.96 5.64
N ALA A 26 -15.08 -3.24 5.34
CA ALA A 26 -16.41 -3.85 5.32
C ALA A 26 -17.08 -3.79 6.69
N SER A 27 -16.34 -4.00 7.78
CA SER A 27 -16.85 -3.90 9.15
C SER A 27 -17.35 -2.52 9.52
N LYS A 28 -16.91 -1.48 8.81
CA LYS A 28 -17.35 -0.09 9.00
C LYS A 28 -18.48 0.32 8.03
N GLY A 29 -19.05 -0.62 7.30
CA GLY A 29 -20.20 -0.41 6.40
C GLY A 29 -19.83 0.00 4.98
N HIS A 30 -18.57 -0.09 4.57
CA HIS A 30 -18.15 0.19 3.20
C HIS A 30 -18.30 -1.04 2.30
N GLU A 31 -18.56 -0.83 1.01
CA GLU A 31 -18.45 -1.86 -0.01
C GLU A 31 -16.98 -2.07 -0.35
N ALA A 32 -16.33 -3.05 0.28
CA ALA A 32 -14.91 -3.30 0.14
C ALA A 32 -14.61 -4.56 -0.67
N TRP A 33 -13.68 -4.44 -1.61
CA TRP A 33 -13.17 -5.49 -2.48
C TRP A 33 -11.66 -5.57 -2.36
N SER A 34 -11.13 -6.78 -2.21
CA SER A 34 -9.70 -7.03 -2.41
C SER A 34 -9.45 -7.51 -3.85
N CYS A 35 -8.25 -7.28 -4.35
CA CYS A 35 -7.81 -7.76 -5.65
C CYS A 35 -6.37 -8.24 -5.58
N ASP A 36 -6.14 -9.46 -6.00
CA ASP A 36 -4.81 -10.08 -6.10
C ASP A 36 -4.82 -11.17 -7.14
N ILE A 37 -3.66 -11.54 -7.67
CA ILE A 37 -3.52 -12.70 -8.55
C ILE A 37 -3.72 -14.03 -7.80
N LEU A 38 -3.54 -14.01 -6.48
CA LEU A 38 -3.79 -15.14 -5.59
C LEU A 38 -5.25 -15.15 -5.10
N PRO A 39 -5.80 -16.32 -4.76
CA PRO A 39 -7.12 -16.41 -4.13
C PRO A 39 -7.11 -15.77 -2.74
N SER A 40 -8.26 -15.27 -2.30
CA SER A 40 -8.40 -14.73 -0.95
C SER A 40 -8.24 -15.82 0.12
N GLU A 41 -7.53 -15.51 1.19
CA GLU A 41 -7.39 -16.40 2.35
C GLU A 41 -8.65 -16.43 3.22
N THR A 42 -9.49 -15.40 3.13
CA THR A 42 -10.72 -15.27 3.92
C THR A 42 -11.93 -15.02 3.02
N PRO A 43 -13.13 -15.46 3.42
CA PRO A 43 -14.36 -15.16 2.67
C PRO A 43 -14.62 -13.66 2.56
N GLY A 44 -15.08 -13.20 1.41
CA GLY A 44 -15.42 -11.81 1.16
C GLY A 44 -15.35 -11.47 -0.32
N ASN A 45 -15.62 -10.22 -0.66
CA ASN A 45 -15.53 -9.74 -2.02
C ASN A 45 -14.07 -9.71 -2.49
N HIS A 46 -13.73 -10.55 -3.43
CA HIS A 46 -12.37 -10.67 -3.95
C HIS A 46 -12.35 -10.84 -5.47
N ILE A 47 -11.47 -10.10 -6.12
CA ILE A 47 -11.19 -10.23 -7.54
C ILE A 47 -9.83 -10.93 -7.68
N GLN A 48 -9.83 -12.16 -8.15
CA GLN A 48 -8.59 -12.90 -8.42
C GLN A 48 -8.13 -12.61 -9.85
N ASP A 49 -7.43 -11.50 -10.03
CA ASP A 49 -6.94 -11.05 -11.33
C ASP A 49 -5.85 -9.97 -11.17
N ASP A 50 -5.26 -9.55 -12.28
CA ASP A 50 -4.41 -8.38 -12.34
C ASP A 50 -5.23 -7.11 -12.03
N VAL A 51 -4.85 -6.40 -10.98
CA VAL A 51 -5.58 -5.21 -10.52
C VAL A 51 -5.60 -4.09 -11.55
N LEU A 52 -4.61 -4.00 -12.44
CA LEU A 52 -4.57 -2.97 -13.49
C LEU A 52 -5.77 -3.05 -14.44
N LYS A 53 -6.42 -4.20 -14.55
CA LYS A 53 -7.64 -4.40 -15.34
C LYS A 53 -8.91 -3.92 -14.64
N HIS A 54 -8.82 -3.53 -13.37
CA HIS A 54 -9.97 -3.24 -12.51
C HIS A 54 -9.97 -1.84 -11.91
N LEU A 55 -9.04 -0.96 -12.32
CA LEU A 55 -8.87 0.37 -11.73
C LEU A 55 -9.99 1.36 -12.10
N ASP A 56 -10.72 1.12 -13.17
CA ASP A 56 -11.74 2.00 -13.74
C ASP A 56 -13.19 1.59 -13.42
N LYS A 57 -13.40 0.85 -12.33
CA LYS A 57 -14.72 0.31 -11.97
C LYS A 57 -15.50 1.14 -10.94
N GLY A 58 -15.28 2.45 -10.90
CA GLY A 58 -16.04 3.37 -10.06
C GLY A 58 -15.68 3.33 -8.58
N TRP A 59 -14.41 3.10 -8.26
CA TRP A 59 -13.92 3.12 -6.88
C TRP A 59 -13.86 4.55 -6.33
N ASP A 60 -14.26 4.71 -5.06
CA ASP A 60 -14.13 5.98 -4.33
C ASP A 60 -12.76 6.10 -3.64
N LEU A 61 -12.23 4.97 -3.19
CA LEU A 61 -10.96 4.86 -2.46
C LEU A 61 -10.20 3.61 -2.91
N MET A 62 -8.90 3.73 -3.06
CA MET A 62 -8.01 2.58 -3.20
C MET A 62 -6.93 2.61 -2.12
N ILE A 63 -6.74 1.47 -1.47
CA ILE A 63 -5.56 1.16 -0.64
C ILE A 63 -4.75 0.14 -1.40
N ALA A 64 -3.49 0.44 -1.71
CA ALA A 64 -2.66 -0.41 -2.53
C ALA A 64 -1.39 -0.84 -1.81
N HIS A 65 -1.07 -2.13 -1.91
CA HIS A 65 0.14 -2.75 -1.37
C HIS A 65 0.97 -3.38 -2.51
N PRO A 66 1.51 -2.57 -3.44
CA PRO A 66 2.26 -3.12 -4.56
C PRO A 66 3.50 -3.87 -4.08
N PRO A 67 3.93 -4.92 -4.82
CA PRO A 67 5.13 -5.67 -4.47
C PRO A 67 6.36 -4.77 -4.35
N CYS A 68 7.12 -4.93 -3.27
CA CYS A 68 8.27 -4.08 -2.94
C CYS A 68 9.62 -4.77 -3.11
N THR A 69 9.65 -6.06 -3.46
CA THR A 69 10.86 -6.88 -3.51
C THR A 69 12.01 -6.24 -4.29
N TYR A 70 11.72 -5.64 -5.44
CA TYR A 70 12.71 -5.05 -6.32
C TYR A 70 12.89 -3.54 -6.14
N LEU A 71 12.00 -2.88 -5.41
CA LEU A 71 12.05 -1.43 -5.18
C LEU A 71 12.65 -1.04 -3.85
N SER A 72 12.53 -1.89 -2.82
CA SER A 72 12.89 -1.55 -1.45
C SER A 72 14.39 -1.32 -1.27
N ASN A 73 14.72 -0.40 -0.36
CA ASN A 73 16.12 -0.16 0.03
C ASN A 73 16.75 -1.39 0.69
N ALA A 74 15.99 -2.21 1.39
CA ALA A 74 16.46 -3.46 1.96
C ALA A 74 16.99 -4.46 0.90
N GLY A 75 16.48 -4.38 -0.32
CA GLY A 75 16.94 -5.17 -1.47
C GLY A 75 18.14 -4.60 -2.21
N ALA A 76 18.63 -3.41 -1.83
CA ALA A 76 19.70 -2.71 -2.57
C ALA A 76 21.01 -3.51 -2.65
N ARG A 77 21.35 -4.32 -1.65
CA ARG A 77 22.51 -5.22 -1.67
C ARG A 77 22.50 -6.22 -2.83
N PHE A 78 21.32 -6.63 -3.27
CA PHE A 78 21.15 -7.54 -4.41
C PHE A 78 21.19 -6.80 -5.75
N LEU A 79 20.99 -5.48 -5.72
CA LEU A 79 21.08 -4.63 -6.91
C LEU A 79 22.54 -4.34 -7.30
N TYR A 80 23.44 -4.25 -6.31
CA TYR A 80 24.86 -3.99 -6.50
C TYR A 80 25.74 -5.11 -5.90
N PRO A 81 25.61 -6.36 -6.36
CA PRO A 81 26.48 -7.43 -5.89
C PRO A 81 27.95 -7.10 -6.26
N LYS A 82 28.84 -7.12 -5.27
CA LYS A 82 30.27 -6.78 -5.45
C LYS A 82 30.49 -5.39 -6.10
N GLY A 83 29.62 -4.44 -5.85
CA GLY A 83 29.74 -3.06 -6.34
C GLY A 83 29.36 -2.84 -7.81
N LYS A 84 28.88 -3.86 -8.51
CA LYS A 84 28.39 -3.74 -9.90
C LYS A 84 26.87 -3.83 -9.95
N LEU A 85 26.25 -3.03 -10.83
CA LEU A 85 24.82 -3.10 -11.06
C LEU A 85 24.40 -4.46 -11.65
N ASN A 86 23.46 -5.12 -11.00
CA ASN A 86 22.76 -6.27 -11.56
C ASN A 86 21.66 -5.75 -12.50
N GLU A 87 21.93 -5.76 -13.80
CA GLU A 87 21.03 -5.18 -14.78
C GLU A 87 19.67 -5.90 -14.86
N ASP A 88 19.62 -7.22 -14.70
CA ASP A 88 18.36 -7.97 -14.71
C ASP A 88 17.47 -7.59 -13.53
N ARG A 89 18.08 -7.49 -12.36
CA ARG A 89 17.35 -7.03 -11.17
C ARG A 89 16.90 -5.56 -11.30
N TYR A 90 17.72 -4.71 -11.89
CA TYR A 90 17.35 -3.32 -12.17
C TYR A 90 16.16 -3.21 -13.12
N LYS A 91 16.13 -4.02 -14.18
CA LYS A 91 14.98 -4.10 -15.11
C LYS A 91 13.70 -4.54 -14.38
N LEU A 92 13.79 -5.52 -13.48
CA LEU A 92 12.66 -5.94 -12.65
C LEU A 92 12.19 -4.81 -11.72
N GLY A 93 13.11 -4.03 -11.17
CA GLY A 93 12.79 -2.84 -10.39
C GLY A 93 12.11 -1.75 -11.20
N LEU A 94 12.53 -1.50 -12.43
CA LEU A 94 11.87 -0.55 -13.34
C LEU A 94 10.44 -1.01 -13.70
N LYS A 95 10.24 -2.29 -13.89
CA LYS A 95 8.91 -2.87 -14.10
C LYS A 95 8.01 -2.71 -12.87
N ALA A 96 8.56 -2.95 -11.68
CA ALA A 96 7.86 -2.74 -10.42
C ALA A 96 7.52 -1.26 -10.19
N LYS A 97 8.42 -0.34 -10.55
CA LYS A 97 8.14 1.10 -10.54
C LYS A 97 6.98 1.47 -11.46
N LYS A 98 6.96 0.93 -12.66
CA LYS A 98 5.88 1.19 -13.63
C LYS A 98 4.52 0.76 -13.06
N PHE A 99 4.48 -0.40 -12.42
CA PHE A 99 3.28 -0.91 -11.75
C PHE A 99 2.85 0.02 -10.58
N PHE A 100 3.81 0.42 -9.74
CA PHE A 100 3.57 1.37 -8.64
C PHE A 100 2.95 2.68 -9.15
N ILE A 101 3.53 3.27 -10.18
CA ILE A 101 3.07 4.53 -10.77
C ILE A 101 1.68 4.38 -11.39
N ALA A 102 1.38 3.24 -12.01
CA ALA A 102 0.04 2.96 -12.55
C ALA A 102 -1.03 2.95 -11.46
N LEU A 103 -0.72 2.38 -10.29
CA LEU A 103 -1.61 2.43 -9.13
C LEU A 103 -1.75 3.84 -8.56
N TYR A 104 -0.64 4.54 -8.38
CA TYR A 104 -0.65 5.89 -7.82
C TYR A 104 -1.39 6.90 -8.72
N ASN A 105 -1.36 6.71 -10.02
CA ASN A 105 -2.03 7.55 -11.02
C ASN A 105 -3.38 6.97 -11.49
N ALA A 106 -3.94 5.99 -10.80
CA ALA A 106 -5.23 5.42 -11.15
C ALA A 106 -6.35 6.48 -11.16
N PRO A 107 -7.41 6.30 -11.96
CA PRO A 107 -8.55 7.24 -12.03
C PRO A 107 -9.48 7.07 -10.81
N ILE A 108 -8.92 7.20 -9.62
CA ILE A 108 -9.60 7.05 -8.33
C ILE A 108 -9.32 8.30 -7.51
N ASN A 109 -10.35 8.89 -6.92
CA ASN A 109 -10.23 10.16 -6.22
C ASN A 109 -9.30 10.08 -5.00
N LYS A 110 -9.48 9.07 -4.15
CA LYS A 110 -8.70 8.88 -2.92
C LYS A 110 -7.82 7.65 -3.05
N ILE A 111 -6.51 7.84 -2.88
CA ILE A 111 -5.53 6.76 -3.01
C ILE A 111 -4.55 6.80 -1.84
N CYS A 112 -4.29 5.64 -1.25
CA CYS A 112 -3.17 5.40 -0.35
C CYS A 112 -2.36 4.23 -0.91
N VAL A 113 -1.11 4.49 -1.29
CA VAL A 113 -0.15 3.43 -1.63
C VAL A 113 0.80 3.24 -0.47
N GLU A 114 0.98 1.99 -0.05
CA GLU A 114 1.87 1.60 1.05
C GLU A 114 3.05 0.82 0.49
N ASN A 115 4.26 1.20 0.88
CA ASN A 115 5.49 0.50 0.51
C ASN A 115 6.60 0.81 1.52
N PRO A 116 7.59 -0.07 1.70
CA PRO A 116 8.80 0.26 2.45
C PRO A 116 9.59 1.39 1.78
N ILE A 117 10.60 1.92 2.48
CA ILE A 117 11.51 2.91 1.90
C ILE A 117 12.14 2.31 0.63
N SER A 118 11.97 3.01 -0.49
CA SER A 118 12.49 2.59 -1.78
C SER A 118 13.96 2.95 -1.97
N SER A 119 14.65 2.16 -2.80
CA SER A 119 16.00 2.50 -3.25
C SER A 119 15.97 3.76 -4.12
N LYS A 120 16.88 4.70 -3.87
CA LYS A 120 16.94 6.00 -4.54
C LYS A 120 17.14 5.91 -6.05
N ILE A 121 17.75 4.83 -6.53
CA ILE A 121 17.99 4.63 -7.97
C ILE A 121 16.70 4.60 -8.79
N PHE A 122 15.57 4.16 -8.20
CA PHE A 122 14.30 4.11 -8.88
C PHE A 122 13.56 5.45 -8.90
N ALA A 123 13.99 6.42 -8.09
CA ALA A 123 13.43 7.78 -8.08
C ALA A 123 11.89 7.79 -8.01
N LEU A 124 11.31 7.03 -7.08
CA LEU A 124 9.87 7.11 -6.82
C LEU A 124 9.49 8.53 -6.39
N PRO A 125 8.23 8.95 -6.60
CA PRO A 125 7.73 10.20 -6.04
C PRO A 125 7.98 10.26 -4.54
N LYS A 126 8.11 11.47 -4.00
CA LYS A 126 8.26 11.63 -2.55
C LYS A 126 7.00 11.11 -1.84
N TYR A 127 7.19 10.28 -0.81
CA TYR A 127 6.09 9.82 0.04
C TYR A 127 5.51 10.99 0.84
N SER A 128 4.25 10.86 1.25
CA SER A 128 3.55 11.86 2.06
C SER A 128 3.91 11.73 3.54
N GLN A 129 4.09 10.50 4.02
CA GLN A 129 4.23 10.17 5.44
C GLN A 129 4.99 8.85 5.63
N ILE A 130 5.74 8.74 6.73
CA ILE A 130 6.24 7.46 7.25
C ILE A 130 5.45 7.12 8.50
N ILE A 131 4.97 5.88 8.59
CA ILE A 131 4.33 5.31 9.78
C ILE A 131 5.12 4.11 10.29
N GLN A 132 4.86 3.78 11.55
CA GLN A 132 5.42 2.60 12.23
C GLN A 132 4.29 1.80 12.87
N PRO A 133 4.27 0.45 12.75
CA PRO A 133 3.24 -0.37 13.37
C PRO A 133 3.09 -0.15 14.89
N TYR A 134 4.17 0.16 15.60
CA TYR A 134 4.12 0.42 17.04
C TYR A 134 3.32 1.69 17.41
N GLU A 135 3.09 2.59 16.47
CA GLU A 135 2.25 3.78 16.65
C GLU A 135 0.76 3.44 16.67
N TYR A 136 0.41 2.21 16.26
CA TYR A 136 -0.96 1.72 16.10
C TYR A 136 -1.22 0.40 16.86
N GLY A 137 -0.49 0.15 17.94
CA GLY A 137 -0.74 -0.99 18.81
C GLY A 137 -0.08 -2.32 18.39
N HIS A 138 0.83 -2.32 17.43
CA HIS A 138 1.56 -3.51 16.99
C HIS A 138 3.03 -3.44 17.42
N PRO A 139 3.56 -4.41 18.20
CA PRO A 139 4.92 -4.36 18.74
C PRO A 139 6.00 -4.63 17.67
N ILE A 140 5.96 -3.89 16.59
CA ILE A 140 6.86 -4.04 15.45
C ILE A 140 7.39 -2.67 15.04
N GLN A 141 8.71 -2.59 14.79
CA GLN A 141 9.36 -1.44 14.17
C GLN A 141 9.58 -1.75 12.68
N LYS A 142 8.85 -1.08 11.82
CA LYS A 142 8.99 -1.20 10.37
C LYS A 142 8.60 0.12 9.73
N ARG A 143 9.58 0.87 9.26
CA ARG A 143 9.30 2.12 8.53
C ARG A 143 8.51 1.82 7.27
N THR A 144 7.30 2.33 7.22
CA THR A 144 6.37 2.15 6.12
C THR A 144 6.00 3.50 5.54
N CYS A 145 6.25 3.68 4.25
CA CYS A 145 5.91 4.92 3.55
C CYS A 145 4.49 4.87 3.03
N LEU A 146 3.78 5.98 3.15
CA LEU A 146 2.47 6.19 2.55
C LEU A 146 2.55 7.30 1.50
N TRP A 147 2.01 7.02 0.32
CA TRP A 147 1.73 8.01 -0.72
C TRP A 147 0.24 8.27 -0.70
N LEU A 148 -0.16 9.47 -0.30
CA LEU A 148 -1.55 9.85 -0.08
C LEU A 148 -2.02 10.81 -1.17
N LYS A 149 -3.19 10.54 -1.73
CA LYS A 149 -3.89 11.40 -2.67
C LYS A 149 -5.30 11.67 -2.14
N ASN A 150 -5.59 12.95 -1.88
CA ASN A 150 -6.86 13.41 -1.30
C ASN A 150 -7.23 12.70 0.03
N LEU A 151 -6.24 12.34 0.81
CA LEU A 151 -6.36 11.75 2.13
C LEU A 151 -5.49 12.53 3.12
N SER A 152 -5.99 12.68 4.34
CA SER A 152 -5.21 13.27 5.44
C SER A 152 -4.16 12.29 5.95
N GLU A 153 -3.06 12.82 6.48
CA GLU A 153 -2.06 12.00 7.17
C GLU A 153 -2.67 11.28 8.38
N LEU A 154 -2.20 10.06 8.61
CA LEU A 154 -2.57 9.28 9.78
C LEU A 154 -1.89 9.84 11.03
N LYS A 155 -2.61 9.83 12.15
CA LYS A 155 -2.08 10.15 13.48
C LYS A 155 -1.93 8.87 14.29
N PRO A 156 -0.87 8.75 15.11
CA PRO A 156 -0.73 7.63 16.04
C PRO A 156 -1.97 7.46 16.92
N THR A 157 -2.41 6.23 17.11
CA THR A 157 -3.59 5.90 17.92
C THR A 157 -3.25 5.14 19.20
N ASP A 158 -2.17 4.35 19.20
CA ASP A 158 -1.75 3.55 20.35
C ASP A 158 -0.24 3.29 20.29
N ILE A 159 0.54 4.15 20.93
CA ILE A 159 2.01 4.10 20.89
C ILE A 159 2.51 3.14 21.98
N ILE A 160 2.99 1.95 21.55
CA ILE A 160 3.48 0.91 22.47
C ILE A 160 4.94 1.15 22.90
N PHE A 161 5.80 1.67 22.00
CA PHE A 161 7.20 1.93 22.30
C PHE A 161 7.48 3.44 22.34
N LYS A 162 8.05 3.91 23.45
CA LYS A 162 8.76 5.19 23.45
C LYS A 162 10.14 4.95 22.83
N ARG A 163 10.46 5.65 21.76
CA ARG A 163 11.82 5.69 21.24
C ARG A 163 12.72 6.19 22.35
N GLN A 164 13.65 5.37 22.83
CA GLN A 164 14.72 5.89 23.67
C GLN A 164 15.55 6.82 22.78
N SER A 165 15.55 8.11 23.12
CA SER A 165 16.44 9.08 22.53
C SER A 165 17.87 8.68 22.90
N THR A 166 18.65 8.25 21.95
CA THR A 166 20.09 8.21 22.05
C THR A 166 20.66 9.59 21.88
#